data_f74d3ba94040726c27b1b3ad1efa7663
#
_entry.id   f74d3ba94040726c27b1b3ad1efa7663
#
_cell.length_a   1.000
_cell.length_b   1.000
_cell.length_c   1.000
_cell.angle_alpha   90.00
_cell.angle_beta   90.00
_cell.angle_gamma   90.00
#
_symmetry.space_group_name_H-M   'P 1'
#
loop_
_entity.id
_entity.type
_entity.pdbx_description
1 polymer ?
#
loop_
_entity_poly.entity_id
_entity_poly.type
_entity_poly.pdbx_seq_one_letter_code
_entity_poly.pdbx_strand_id
1 'polypeptide(L)'
;GQALVIDRQGEVYEASSLSASDMRQYEYMNHVKTFVTHWYAFDESSYEKNISLALNLIGNKGKELLNEYNDVNMLNSLIQKNIRYGVRIKDVKINTQTIPVSGKIIFTQTGYRARGSISRNIEAEFTIYDMLSRSEENVHGAKIEDWIVRYSEPVENNGANTSQATSPGKNENQSETSKPTDHGTE
;
A
#
# COMPACT_ATOMS: atom_id res chain seq x y z
N GLY A 1 -17.69 -3.48 -32.68
CA GLY A 1 -17.14 -3.59 -34.01
C GLY A 1 -15.71 -4.11 -33.95
N GLN A 2 -15.39 -5.16 -34.72
CA GLN A 2 -14.01 -5.63 -34.84
C GLN A 2 -13.27 -4.73 -35.85
N ALA A 3 -12.13 -4.20 -35.44
CA ALA A 3 -11.23 -3.49 -36.32
C ALA A 3 -10.08 -4.42 -36.74
N LEU A 4 -9.77 -4.47 -38.04
CA LEU A 4 -8.61 -5.17 -38.56
C LEU A 4 -7.42 -4.20 -38.62
N VAL A 5 -6.31 -4.57 -37.98
CA VAL A 5 -5.06 -3.83 -38.08
C VAL A 5 -4.06 -4.62 -38.90
N ILE A 6 -3.48 -3.96 -39.92
CA ILE A 6 -2.43 -4.52 -40.76
C ILE A 6 -1.09 -3.94 -40.27
N ASP A 7 -0.16 -4.83 -39.95
CA ASP A 7 1.20 -4.40 -39.59
C ASP A 7 2.04 -4.08 -40.84
N ARG A 8 3.28 -3.57 -40.62
CA ARG A 8 4.22 -3.22 -41.72
C ARG A 8 4.70 -4.41 -42.52
N GLN A 9 4.45 -5.64 -42.08
CA GLN A 9 4.78 -6.90 -42.77
C GLN A 9 3.58 -7.50 -43.48
N GLY A 10 2.39 -6.88 -43.41
CA GLY A 10 1.18 -7.31 -44.08
C GLY A 10 0.42 -8.41 -43.33
N GLU A 11 0.76 -8.69 -42.10
CA GLU A 11 0.00 -9.60 -41.25
C GLU A 11 -1.26 -8.92 -40.69
N VAL A 12 -2.37 -9.62 -40.74
CA VAL A 12 -3.68 -9.12 -40.28
C VAL A 12 -3.92 -9.59 -38.87
N TYR A 13 -4.01 -8.67 -37.93
CA TYR A 13 -4.39 -8.95 -36.55
C TYR A 13 -5.83 -8.48 -36.28
N GLU A 14 -6.61 -9.33 -35.64
CA GLU A 14 -7.89 -8.92 -35.07
C GLU A 14 -7.63 -8.07 -33.81
N ALA A 15 -7.79 -6.78 -33.95
CA ALA A 15 -7.86 -5.90 -32.77
C ALA A 15 -9.26 -5.99 -32.18
N SER A 16 -9.41 -6.66 -31.04
CA SER A 16 -10.62 -6.57 -30.24
C SER A 16 -10.72 -5.14 -29.68
N SER A 17 -11.67 -4.35 -30.19
CA SER A 17 -11.99 -3.07 -29.56
C SER A 17 -12.64 -3.35 -28.19
N LEU A 18 -12.01 -2.89 -27.10
CA LEU A 18 -12.67 -2.83 -25.81
C LEU A 18 -13.96 -2.00 -25.96
N SER A 19 -15.07 -2.46 -25.35
CA SER A 19 -16.27 -1.65 -25.30
C SER A 19 -16.02 -0.35 -24.54
N ALA A 20 -16.79 0.71 -24.82
CA ALA A 20 -16.69 1.96 -24.05
C ALA A 20 -16.90 1.74 -22.54
N SER A 21 -17.76 0.77 -22.18
CA SER A 21 -17.99 0.35 -20.81
C SER A 21 -16.74 -0.27 -20.17
N ASP A 22 -16.02 -1.14 -20.89
CA ASP A 22 -14.79 -1.75 -20.39
C ASP A 22 -13.69 -0.70 -20.22
N MET A 23 -13.57 0.24 -21.15
CA MET A 23 -12.63 1.35 -21.05
C MET A 23 -12.94 2.22 -19.83
N ARG A 24 -14.21 2.51 -19.56
CA ARG A 24 -14.62 3.32 -18.39
C ARG A 24 -14.30 2.61 -17.07
N GLN A 25 -14.46 1.30 -17.01
CA GLN A 25 -14.07 0.51 -15.84
C GLN A 25 -12.56 0.65 -15.53
N TYR A 26 -11.71 0.58 -16.54
CA TYR A 26 -10.27 0.80 -16.37
C TYR A 26 -9.93 2.23 -15.95
N GLU A 27 -10.65 3.22 -16.45
CA GLU A 27 -10.49 4.62 -16.00
C GLU A 27 -10.84 4.77 -14.50
N TYR A 28 -11.91 4.15 -14.03
CA TYR A 28 -12.26 4.14 -12.60
C TYR A 28 -11.20 3.44 -11.75
N MET A 29 -10.71 2.29 -12.19
CA MET A 29 -9.61 1.59 -11.50
C MET A 29 -8.38 2.48 -11.38
N ASN A 30 -7.98 3.13 -12.47
CA ASN A 30 -6.84 4.02 -12.48
C ASN A 30 -7.05 5.27 -11.61
N HIS A 31 -8.25 5.82 -11.63
CA HIS A 31 -8.64 6.96 -10.79
C HIS A 31 -8.46 6.66 -9.29
N VAL A 32 -8.97 5.50 -8.84
CA VAL A 32 -8.85 5.09 -7.44
C VAL A 32 -7.40 4.76 -7.05
N LYS A 33 -6.63 4.11 -7.93
CA LYS A 33 -5.20 3.86 -7.72
C LYS A 33 -4.43 5.18 -7.57
N THR A 34 -4.74 6.16 -8.40
CA THR A 34 -4.11 7.49 -8.34
C THR A 34 -4.44 8.20 -7.03
N PHE A 35 -5.72 8.16 -6.62
CA PHE A 35 -6.12 8.69 -5.33
C PHE A 35 -5.35 8.06 -4.17
N VAL A 36 -5.30 6.73 -4.09
CA VAL A 36 -4.60 6.02 -3.02
C VAL A 36 -3.11 6.36 -3.03
N THR A 37 -2.49 6.42 -4.20
CA THR A 37 -1.07 6.76 -4.32
C THR A 37 -0.78 8.15 -3.78
N HIS A 38 -1.63 9.14 -4.05
CA HIS A 38 -1.42 10.50 -3.54
C HIS A 38 -1.81 10.64 -2.07
N TRP A 39 -2.91 10.01 -1.64
CA TRP A 39 -3.43 10.17 -0.28
C TRP A 39 -2.64 9.41 0.77
N TYR A 40 -2.03 8.28 0.42
CA TYR A 40 -1.36 7.38 1.36
C TYR A 40 0.16 7.27 1.18
N ALA A 41 0.74 7.86 0.13
CA ALA A 41 2.17 7.83 -0.12
C ALA A 41 2.74 9.25 -0.22
N PHE A 42 3.55 9.63 0.75
CA PHE A 42 4.19 10.95 0.82
C PHE A 42 5.31 10.96 1.87
N ASP A 43 6.13 11.96 1.81
CA ASP A 43 7.08 12.40 2.83
C ASP A 43 6.86 13.89 3.17
N GLU A 44 7.73 14.48 3.99
CA GLU A 44 7.60 15.89 4.35
C GLU A 44 7.64 16.84 3.14
N SER A 45 8.38 16.49 2.09
CA SER A 45 8.56 17.34 0.90
C SER A 45 7.40 17.24 -0.09
N SER A 46 6.70 16.11 -0.13
CA SER A 46 5.65 15.81 -1.10
C SER A 46 4.23 15.86 -0.51
N TYR A 47 4.10 15.92 0.81
CA TYR A 47 2.81 15.84 1.51
C TYR A 47 1.79 16.85 0.99
N GLU A 48 2.10 18.14 1.01
CA GLU A 48 1.15 19.19 0.62
C GLU A 48 0.69 19.03 -0.84
N LYS A 49 1.64 18.77 -1.72
CA LYS A 49 1.35 18.54 -3.14
C LYS A 49 0.46 17.31 -3.34
N ASN A 50 0.83 16.19 -2.74
CA ASN A 50 0.11 14.93 -2.93
C ASN A 50 -1.30 14.98 -2.35
N ILE A 51 -1.49 15.59 -1.18
CA ILE A 51 -2.82 15.78 -0.60
C ILE A 51 -3.68 16.67 -1.49
N SER A 52 -3.13 17.77 -2.01
CA SER A 52 -3.85 18.65 -2.95
C SER A 52 -4.28 17.91 -4.21
N LEU A 53 -3.39 17.08 -4.79
CA LEU A 53 -3.72 16.27 -5.96
C LEU A 53 -4.84 15.25 -5.67
N ALA A 54 -4.77 14.57 -4.51
CA ALA A 54 -5.79 13.61 -4.11
C ALA A 54 -7.16 14.27 -3.90
N LEU A 55 -7.21 15.46 -3.32
CA LEU A 55 -8.47 16.20 -3.07
C LEU A 55 -9.21 16.56 -4.36
N ASN A 56 -8.53 16.65 -5.50
CA ASN A 56 -9.20 16.82 -6.79
C ASN A 56 -9.93 15.57 -7.29
N LEU A 57 -9.63 14.40 -6.71
CA LEU A 57 -10.15 13.10 -7.14
C LEU A 57 -11.30 12.60 -6.27
N ILE A 58 -11.52 13.21 -5.11
CA ILE A 58 -12.54 12.85 -4.13
C ILE A 58 -13.50 14.01 -3.90
N GLY A 59 -14.75 13.71 -3.59
CA GLY A 59 -15.77 14.72 -3.31
C GLY A 59 -15.77 15.15 -1.84
N ASN A 60 -16.95 15.33 -1.28
CA ASN A 60 -17.15 15.88 0.07
C ASN A 60 -16.44 15.08 1.17
N LYS A 61 -16.28 13.78 0.99
CA LYS A 61 -15.55 12.90 1.92
C LYS A 61 -14.08 13.34 2.11
N GLY A 62 -13.49 14.00 1.13
CA GLY A 62 -12.14 14.54 1.21
C GLY A 62 -11.92 15.50 2.38
N LYS A 63 -12.93 16.28 2.75
CA LYS A 63 -12.88 17.16 3.92
C LYS A 63 -12.73 16.39 5.23
N GLU A 64 -13.47 15.31 5.40
CA GLU A 64 -13.39 14.47 6.59
C GLU A 64 -12.01 13.83 6.70
N LEU A 65 -11.52 13.26 5.60
CA LEU A 65 -10.19 12.64 5.56
C LEU A 65 -9.07 13.66 5.83
N LEU A 66 -9.20 14.87 5.32
CA LEU A 66 -8.23 15.94 5.58
C LEU A 66 -8.24 16.34 7.06
N ASN A 67 -9.41 16.43 7.68
CA ASN A 67 -9.52 16.69 9.11
C ASN A 67 -8.82 15.61 9.95
N GLU A 68 -8.95 14.33 9.59
CA GLU A 68 -8.23 13.24 10.27
C GLU A 68 -6.71 13.45 10.22
N TYR A 69 -6.16 13.87 9.08
CA TYR A 69 -4.72 14.17 8.96
C TYR A 69 -4.32 15.42 9.75
N ASN A 70 -5.18 16.43 9.80
CA ASN A 70 -4.95 17.62 10.60
C ASN A 70 -4.99 17.33 12.11
N ASP A 71 -5.93 16.50 12.55
CA ASP A 71 -6.08 16.13 13.97
C ASP A 71 -4.84 15.40 14.51
N VAL A 72 -4.20 14.57 13.68
CA VAL A 72 -2.94 13.90 14.06
C VAL A 72 -1.70 14.73 13.72
N ASN A 73 -1.87 15.95 13.20
CA ASN A 73 -0.78 16.83 12.76
C ASN A 73 0.22 16.09 11.87
N MET A 74 -0.29 15.52 10.78
CA MET A 74 0.45 14.59 9.92
C MET A 74 1.78 15.16 9.44
N LEU A 75 1.80 16.37 8.88
CA LEU A 75 3.02 16.98 8.36
C LEU A 75 4.11 17.10 9.43
N ASN A 76 3.75 17.60 10.60
CA ASN A 76 4.70 17.73 11.71
C ASN A 76 5.20 16.35 12.19
N SER A 77 4.33 15.34 12.17
CA SER A 77 4.71 13.97 12.51
C SER A 77 5.73 13.39 11.50
N LEU A 78 5.56 13.67 10.21
CA LEU A 78 6.52 13.26 9.17
C LEU A 78 7.89 13.89 9.41
N ILE A 79 7.93 15.19 9.71
CA ILE A 79 9.17 15.94 9.96
C ILE A 79 9.87 15.41 11.23
N GLN A 80 9.16 15.36 12.34
CA GLN A 80 9.76 14.99 13.64
C GLN A 80 10.25 13.53 13.69
N LYS A 81 9.52 12.64 13.05
CA LYS A 81 9.84 11.20 13.05
C LYS A 81 10.64 10.77 11.84
N ASN A 82 10.90 11.66 10.89
CA ASN A 82 11.56 11.38 9.60
C ASN A 82 10.95 10.14 8.92
N ILE A 83 9.63 10.19 8.71
CA ILE A 83 8.89 9.08 8.11
C ILE A 83 8.61 9.40 6.64
N ARG A 84 8.77 8.39 5.79
CA ARG A 84 8.28 8.35 4.41
C ARG A 84 7.27 7.23 4.27
N TYR A 85 6.07 7.54 3.79
CA TYR A 85 5.07 6.53 3.45
C TYR A 85 5.13 6.15 1.99
N GLY A 86 5.05 4.86 1.72
CA GLY A 86 4.89 4.28 0.40
C GLY A 86 3.67 3.38 0.34
N VAL A 87 3.16 3.13 -0.87
CA VAL A 87 1.97 2.31 -1.12
C VAL A 87 2.26 1.28 -2.17
N ARG A 88 1.75 0.08 -1.97
CA ARG A 88 1.68 -0.97 -2.98
C ARG A 88 0.25 -1.47 -3.10
N ILE A 89 -0.37 -1.22 -4.24
CA ILE A 89 -1.73 -1.65 -4.54
C ILE A 89 -1.70 -3.14 -4.87
N LYS A 90 -2.57 -3.92 -4.22
CA LYS A 90 -2.70 -5.36 -4.42
C LYS A 90 -3.82 -5.71 -5.37
N ASP A 91 -4.99 -5.10 -5.21
CA ASP A 91 -6.17 -5.39 -6.00
C ASP A 91 -7.14 -4.22 -6.01
N VAL A 92 -7.83 -4.03 -7.14
CA VAL A 92 -8.94 -3.08 -7.28
C VAL A 92 -10.08 -3.77 -7.99
N LYS A 93 -11.25 -3.76 -7.39
CA LYS A 93 -12.49 -4.28 -7.99
C LYS A 93 -13.50 -3.16 -8.16
N ILE A 94 -14.03 -3.04 -9.35
CA ILE A 94 -15.07 -2.07 -9.70
C ILE A 94 -16.34 -2.82 -10.10
N ASN A 95 -17.44 -2.44 -9.52
CA ASN A 95 -18.77 -2.92 -9.88
C ASN A 95 -19.53 -1.80 -10.63
N THR A 96 -19.57 -1.90 -11.95
CA THR A 96 -20.28 -0.97 -12.83
C THR A 96 -21.77 -1.25 -12.94
N GLN A 97 -22.26 -2.32 -12.32
CA GLN A 97 -23.67 -2.69 -12.31
C GLN A 97 -24.48 -1.91 -11.24
N THR A 98 -23.81 -1.27 -10.31
CA THR A 98 -24.44 -0.43 -9.28
C THR A 98 -24.47 1.04 -9.72
N ILE A 99 -25.46 1.78 -9.20
CA ILE A 99 -25.58 3.23 -9.39
C ILE A 99 -25.74 3.86 -8.00
N PRO A 100 -24.74 4.62 -7.52
CA PRO A 100 -23.44 4.90 -8.17
C PRO A 100 -22.57 3.66 -8.33
N VAL A 101 -21.59 3.75 -9.22
CA VAL A 101 -20.55 2.71 -9.35
C VAL A 101 -19.87 2.51 -8.01
N SER A 102 -19.70 1.28 -7.60
CA SER A 102 -19.06 0.93 -6.33
C SER A 102 -17.76 0.15 -6.56
N GLY A 103 -16.92 0.09 -5.55
CA GLY A 103 -15.70 -0.69 -5.66
C GLY A 103 -15.01 -0.91 -4.32
N LYS A 104 -13.96 -1.69 -4.42
CA LYS A 104 -13.09 -2.06 -3.31
C LYS A 104 -11.64 -1.99 -3.78
N ILE A 105 -10.76 -1.50 -2.93
CA ILE A 105 -9.32 -1.49 -3.15
C ILE A 105 -8.60 -2.11 -1.95
N ILE A 106 -7.59 -2.92 -2.25
CA ILE A 106 -6.71 -3.54 -1.26
C ILE A 106 -5.28 -3.08 -1.55
N PHE A 107 -4.62 -2.54 -0.54
CA PHE A 107 -3.26 -2.06 -0.67
C PHE A 107 -2.48 -2.20 0.63
N THR A 108 -1.17 -2.17 0.54
CA THR A 108 -0.27 -2.11 1.69
C THR A 108 0.36 -0.73 1.76
N GLN A 109 0.23 -0.07 2.89
CA GLN A 109 0.98 1.15 3.20
C GLN A 109 2.18 0.80 4.07
N THR A 110 3.35 1.32 3.74
CA THR A 110 4.58 1.12 4.51
C THR A 110 5.15 2.46 4.95
N GLY A 111 5.35 2.61 6.24
CA GLY A 111 6.07 3.73 6.83
C GLY A 111 7.54 3.36 7.01
N TYR A 112 8.43 4.07 6.32
CA TYR A 112 9.87 3.87 6.37
C TYR A 112 10.50 4.88 7.32
N ARG A 113 11.34 4.39 8.23
CA ARG A 113 12.16 5.18 9.17
C ARG A 113 13.61 4.74 9.06
N ALA A 114 14.53 5.52 9.69
CA ALA A 114 15.95 5.19 9.72
C ALA A 114 16.26 3.77 10.27
N ARG A 115 15.44 3.28 11.20
CA ARG A 115 15.65 1.99 11.89
C ARG A 115 14.67 0.89 11.47
N GLY A 116 14.08 0.98 10.30
CA GLY A 116 13.19 -0.05 9.80
C GLY A 116 11.89 0.50 9.24
N SER A 117 10.98 -0.40 8.93
CA SER A 117 9.68 -0.07 8.35
C SER A 117 8.54 -0.81 9.05
N ILE A 118 7.37 -0.20 9.02
CA ILE A 118 6.12 -0.80 9.50
C ILE A 118 5.13 -0.75 8.36
N SER A 119 4.54 -1.90 8.06
CA SER A 119 3.54 -2.04 7.00
C SER A 119 2.15 -2.36 7.57
N ARG A 120 1.13 -1.87 6.89
CA ARG A 120 -0.28 -2.17 7.17
C ARG A 120 -0.97 -2.59 5.89
N ASN A 121 -1.79 -3.64 5.96
CA ASN A 121 -2.73 -3.97 4.91
C ASN A 121 -4.02 -3.19 5.14
N ILE A 122 -4.49 -2.52 4.11
CA ILE A 122 -5.68 -1.67 4.15
C ILE A 122 -6.64 -2.12 3.07
N GLU A 123 -7.91 -2.25 3.44
CA GLU A 123 -9.02 -2.46 2.52
C GLU A 123 -9.99 -1.30 2.66
N ALA A 124 -10.34 -0.67 1.55
CA ALA A 124 -11.33 0.40 1.51
C ALA A 124 -12.40 0.11 0.47
N GLU A 125 -13.63 0.47 0.80
CA GLU A 125 -14.78 0.48 -0.10
C GLU A 125 -15.11 1.93 -0.46
N PHE A 126 -15.65 2.12 -1.66
CA PHE A 126 -15.95 3.45 -2.18
C PHE A 126 -17.07 3.40 -3.22
N THR A 127 -17.63 4.56 -3.49
CA THR A 127 -18.45 4.81 -4.67
C THR A 127 -17.78 5.84 -5.57
N ILE A 128 -18.13 5.82 -6.86
CA ILE A 128 -17.62 6.77 -7.86
C ILE A 128 -18.80 7.38 -8.60
N TYR A 129 -18.75 8.70 -8.78
CA TYR A 129 -19.69 9.47 -9.59
C TYR A 129 -18.95 10.08 -10.78
N ASP A 130 -19.62 10.09 -11.93
CA ASP A 130 -19.14 10.83 -13.08
C ASP A 130 -19.34 12.32 -12.90
N MET A 131 -18.35 13.09 -13.34
CA MET A 131 -18.43 14.54 -13.46
C MET A 131 -18.89 14.95 -14.87
N LEU A 132 -19.44 16.15 -14.98
CA LEU A 132 -19.88 16.70 -16.27
C LEU A 132 -18.71 16.98 -17.22
N SER A 133 -17.51 17.21 -16.69
CA SER A 133 -16.33 17.55 -17.49
C SER A 133 -15.05 16.93 -16.88
N ARG A 134 -14.05 16.77 -17.73
CA ARG A 134 -12.69 16.42 -17.35
C ARG A 134 -11.83 17.67 -17.22
N SER A 135 -10.80 17.61 -16.40
CA SER A 135 -9.79 18.68 -16.26
C SER A 135 -8.39 18.06 -16.18
N GLU A 136 -7.36 18.89 -16.20
CA GLU A 136 -5.97 18.43 -16.00
C GLU A 136 -5.77 17.81 -14.63
N GLU A 137 -6.44 18.32 -13.61
CA GLU A 137 -6.38 17.83 -12.24
C GLU A 137 -7.26 16.59 -12.01
N ASN A 138 -8.21 16.34 -12.91
CA ASN A 138 -9.11 15.19 -12.85
C ASN A 138 -9.40 14.66 -14.27
N VAL A 139 -8.40 13.97 -14.81
CA VAL A 139 -8.38 13.50 -16.20
C VAL A 139 -9.45 12.46 -16.52
N HIS A 140 -9.93 11.73 -15.52
CA HIS A 140 -10.97 10.73 -15.71
C HIS A 140 -12.39 11.32 -15.58
N GLY A 141 -12.53 12.57 -15.09
CA GLY A 141 -13.83 13.20 -14.88
C GLY A 141 -14.70 12.39 -13.93
N ALA A 142 -14.14 11.96 -12.81
CA ALA A 142 -14.81 11.15 -11.80
C ALA A 142 -14.52 11.68 -10.40
N LYS A 143 -15.42 11.42 -9.45
CA LYS A 143 -15.24 11.73 -8.03
C LYS A 143 -15.48 10.49 -7.20
N ILE A 144 -14.53 10.18 -6.32
CA ILE A 144 -14.72 9.19 -5.27
C ILE A 144 -15.60 9.78 -4.18
N GLU A 145 -16.58 9.01 -3.72
CA GLU A 145 -17.44 9.33 -2.57
C GLU A 145 -17.51 8.11 -1.65
N ASP A 146 -18.06 8.28 -0.46
CA ASP A 146 -18.29 7.20 0.50
C ASP A 146 -17.04 6.34 0.77
N TRP A 147 -15.88 6.98 0.82
CA TRP A 147 -14.63 6.30 1.13
C TRP A 147 -14.64 5.78 2.57
N ILE A 148 -14.61 4.45 2.71
CA ILE A 148 -14.70 3.79 4.02
C ILE A 148 -13.58 2.75 4.12
N VAL A 149 -12.68 2.94 5.07
CA VAL A 149 -11.68 1.93 5.42
C VAL A 149 -12.36 0.86 6.27
N ARG A 150 -12.53 -0.33 5.69
CA ARG A 150 -13.15 -1.48 6.36
C ARG A 150 -12.17 -2.28 7.20
N TYR A 151 -10.91 -2.21 6.82
CA TYR A 151 -9.88 -3.05 7.40
C TYR A 151 -8.55 -2.30 7.36
N SER A 152 -7.81 -2.33 8.47
CA SER A 152 -6.47 -1.78 8.56
C SER A 152 -5.69 -2.54 9.63
N GLU A 153 -4.85 -3.49 9.20
CA GLU A 153 -4.09 -4.33 10.12
C GLU A 153 -2.58 -4.30 9.85
N PRO A 154 -1.76 -4.34 10.91
CA PRO A 154 -0.33 -4.50 10.76
C PRO A 154 0.01 -5.77 9.98
N VAL A 155 1.02 -5.70 9.13
CA VAL A 155 1.62 -6.89 8.52
C VAL A 155 2.57 -7.49 9.53
N GLU A 156 2.28 -8.71 9.99
CA GLU A 156 3.21 -9.46 10.84
C GLU A 156 4.46 -9.82 10.04
N ASN A 157 5.62 -9.35 10.48
CA ASN A 157 6.92 -9.79 9.95
C ASN A 157 7.22 -11.19 10.50
N ASN A 158 6.69 -12.23 9.85
CA ASN A 158 7.14 -13.60 10.04
C ASN A 158 8.52 -13.77 9.38
N GLY A 159 9.57 -13.21 9.98
CA GLY A 159 10.90 -13.25 9.37
C GLY A 159 12.02 -12.73 10.25
N ALA A 160 12.14 -13.26 11.48
CA ALA A 160 13.43 -13.27 12.16
C ALA A 160 13.49 -14.51 13.08
N ASN A 161 13.41 -15.69 12.50
CA ASN A 161 13.97 -16.87 13.13
C ASN A 161 15.48 -16.81 12.95
N THR A 162 16.14 -16.12 13.85
CA THR A 162 17.57 -16.25 14.08
C THR A 162 17.80 -17.67 14.54
N SER A 163 18.23 -18.50 13.61
CA SER A 163 18.80 -19.79 13.89
C SER A 163 19.97 -19.59 14.86
N GLN A 164 19.73 -19.79 16.14
CA GLN A 164 20.83 -20.09 17.05
C GLN A 164 21.40 -21.43 16.60
N ALA A 165 22.50 -21.37 15.92
CA ALA A 165 23.36 -22.52 15.70
C ALA A 165 23.86 -22.99 17.08
N THR A 166 23.24 -24.02 17.59
CA THR A 166 23.78 -24.85 18.66
C THR A 166 24.98 -25.59 18.11
N SER A 167 26.16 -25.17 18.48
CA SER A 167 27.38 -25.96 18.31
C SER A 167 27.25 -27.26 19.12
N PRO A 168 27.55 -28.43 18.54
CA PRO A 168 27.58 -29.66 19.30
C PRO A 168 28.85 -29.70 20.16
N GLY A 169 28.63 -29.77 21.46
CA GLY A 169 29.67 -30.02 22.43
C GLY A 169 30.34 -31.37 22.18
N LYS A 170 31.63 -31.38 22.06
CA LYS A 170 32.43 -32.59 22.18
C LYS A 170 32.50 -33.01 23.63
N ASN A 171 31.97 -34.18 23.88
CA ASN A 171 32.28 -35.03 25.04
C ASN A 171 33.66 -35.60 24.80
N GLU A 172 34.60 -35.39 25.70
CA GLU A 172 35.70 -36.30 25.95
C GLU A 172 35.82 -36.55 27.45
N ASN A 173 35.53 -37.79 27.76
CA ASN A 173 35.71 -38.54 28.98
C ASN A 173 37.17 -38.88 29.15
N GLN A 174 37.76 -38.73 30.34
CA GLN A 174 38.72 -39.68 30.96
C GLN A 174 39.00 -39.21 32.38
N SER A 175 38.52 -39.91 33.32
CA SER A 175 39.03 -40.87 34.31
C SER A 175 40.50 -40.58 34.73
N GLU A 176 40.74 -40.44 35.95
CA GLU A 176 41.28 -41.31 36.96
C GLU A 176 42.03 -40.59 38.09
N THR A 177 41.61 -40.93 39.28
CA THR A 177 42.38 -41.31 40.50
C THR A 177 43.48 -40.36 40.99
N SER A 178 43.38 -39.91 42.19
CA SER A 178 43.86 -40.53 43.43
C SER A 178 43.99 -39.47 44.55
N LYS A 179 43.53 -39.88 45.70
CA LYS A 179 43.79 -39.37 47.06
C LYS A 179 45.19 -39.89 47.49
N PRO A 180 45.74 -39.54 48.65
CA PRO A 180 45.47 -38.57 49.72
C PRO A 180 46.74 -37.95 50.38
N THR A 181 46.49 -37.42 51.59
CA THR A 181 47.40 -37.08 52.72
C THR A 181 47.96 -35.67 52.76
N ASP A 182 47.76 -34.92 53.73
CA ASP A 182 47.77 -34.94 55.22
C ASP A 182 48.83 -33.92 55.71
N HIS A 183 48.59 -33.39 56.88
CA HIS A 183 49.43 -32.52 57.73
C HIS A 183 49.53 -31.04 57.32
N GLY A 184 49.26 -30.06 58.17
CA GLY A 184 49.24 -30.01 59.61
C GLY A 184 49.91 -28.73 60.05
N THR A 185 49.32 -28.07 61.07
CA THR A 185 49.91 -27.11 61.99
C THR A 185 50.58 -25.86 61.38
N GLU A 186 50.21 -24.71 61.77
CA GLU A 186 50.10 -23.96 63.03
C GLU A 186 49.18 -22.73 62.82
#